data_f9742d7b87d47052dc28fa59daf52963
#
_entry.id   f9742d7b87d47052dc28fa59daf52963
#
_cell.length_a   1.000
_cell.length_b   1.000
_cell.length_c   1.000
_cell.angle_alpha   90.00
_cell.angle_beta   90.00
_cell.angle_gamma   90.00
#
_symmetry.space_group_name_H-M   'P 1'
#
loop_
_entity.id
_entity.type
_entity.pdbx_description
1 polymer ?
#
loop_
_entity_poly.entity_id
_entity_poly.type
_entity_poly.pdbx_seq_one_letter_code
_entity_poly.pdbx_strand_id
1 'polypeptide(L)'
;MRLNFRNALAFSLLIALSLAGQIAHAQKKQAAKIKASAIQVKMIGADEVTLPAEFQVSLYEQLINQLQKKGVFQHVYRDGDRTAATASDLIALQCIVAGFKKGSETMRQVTTVAGATSITLLCQFRDQAGMSLLDRRIEGKVRFFGGNLKATYDFAKKAANVAEENFSPRAGGA
;
A
#
# COMPACT_ATOMS: atom_id res chain seq x y z
N MET A 1 -23.11 22.68 67.67
CA MET A 1 -22.42 22.86 66.34
C MET A 1 -23.16 22.00 65.33
N ARG A 2 -24.07 22.60 64.53
CA ARG A 2 -24.91 21.86 63.58
C ARG A 2 -24.27 22.03 62.18
N LEU A 3 -23.64 20.97 61.65
CA LEU A 3 -23.12 20.94 60.31
C LEU A 3 -24.29 20.88 59.32
N ASN A 4 -24.35 21.89 58.44
CA ASN A 4 -25.34 21.96 57.37
C ASN A 4 -25.05 20.92 56.26
N PHE A 5 -25.84 19.85 56.24
CA PHE A 5 -25.78 18.74 55.28
C PHE A 5 -26.26 19.11 53.87
N ARG A 6 -26.67 20.37 53.65
CA ARG A 6 -27.26 20.79 52.36
C ARG A 6 -26.23 21.16 51.27
N ASN A 7 -24.96 21.37 51.63
CA ASN A 7 -23.93 21.77 50.68
C ASN A 7 -23.08 20.60 50.12
N ALA A 8 -23.22 19.38 50.68
CA ALA A 8 -22.48 18.22 50.21
C ALA A 8 -23.08 17.55 48.96
N LEU A 9 -24.37 17.77 48.69
CA LEU A 9 -25.07 17.18 47.53
C LEU A 9 -24.91 18.00 46.22
N ALA A 10 -24.53 19.27 46.29
CA ALA A 10 -24.35 20.10 45.12
C ALA A 10 -22.98 19.93 44.45
N PHE A 11 -21.96 19.42 45.17
CA PHE A 11 -20.64 19.22 44.63
C PHE A 11 -20.44 17.89 43.88
N SER A 12 -21.26 16.90 44.15
CA SER A 12 -21.18 15.58 43.52
C SER A 12 -21.81 15.55 42.12
N LEU A 13 -22.71 16.50 41.79
CA LEU A 13 -23.41 16.52 40.51
C LEU A 13 -22.62 17.25 39.41
N LEU A 14 -21.66 18.09 39.78
CA LEU A 14 -20.84 18.86 38.81
C LEU A 14 -19.64 18.07 38.25
N ILE A 15 -19.21 16.99 38.93
CA ILE A 15 -18.10 16.16 38.49
C ILE A 15 -18.55 15.08 37.50
N ALA A 16 -19.83 14.69 37.50
CA ALA A 16 -20.36 13.67 36.61
C ALA A 16 -20.63 14.20 35.19
N LEU A 17 -20.74 15.53 34.99
CA LEU A 17 -21.05 16.11 33.69
C LEU A 17 -19.81 16.42 32.83
N SER A 18 -18.61 16.39 33.44
CA SER A 18 -17.35 16.68 32.71
C SER A 18 -16.69 15.47 32.03
N LEU A 19 -17.13 14.23 32.30
CA LEU A 19 -16.58 13.02 31.71
C LEU A 19 -17.31 12.55 30.45
N ALA A 20 -18.45 13.11 30.10
CA ALA A 20 -19.23 12.71 28.93
C ALA A 20 -18.78 13.35 27.61
N GLY A 21 -17.77 14.24 27.65
CA GLY A 21 -17.36 15.08 26.51
C GLY A 21 -16.16 14.61 25.72
N GLN A 22 -15.50 13.49 26.03
CA GLN A 22 -14.20 13.14 25.41
C GLN A 22 -14.16 11.79 24.70
N ILE A 23 -15.28 11.23 24.29
CA ILE A 23 -15.27 10.15 23.31
C ILE A 23 -15.70 10.71 21.95
N ALA A 24 -15.09 11.80 21.52
CA ALA A 24 -14.97 12.07 20.10
C ALA A 24 -13.92 11.11 19.55
N HIS A 25 -14.34 9.89 19.25
CA HIS A 25 -13.58 9.02 18.37
C HIS A 25 -13.37 9.82 17.10
N ALA A 26 -12.14 10.24 16.87
CA ALA A 26 -11.69 10.70 15.57
C ALA A 26 -11.90 9.52 14.60
N GLN A 27 -13.11 9.37 14.08
CA GLN A 27 -13.38 8.56 12.91
C GLN A 27 -12.50 9.16 11.81
N LYS A 28 -11.36 8.53 11.57
CA LYS A 28 -10.48 8.82 10.46
C LYS A 28 -11.38 8.69 9.23
N LYS A 29 -11.83 9.84 8.71
CA LYS A 29 -12.72 9.92 7.56
C LYS A 29 -12.01 9.18 6.43
N GLN A 30 -12.40 7.94 6.20
CA GLN A 30 -11.78 7.09 5.18
C GLN A 30 -12.14 7.76 3.86
N ALA A 31 -11.13 8.31 3.20
CA ALA A 31 -11.31 8.93 1.90
C ALA A 31 -12.03 7.93 0.97
N ALA A 32 -13.00 8.41 0.20
CA ALA A 32 -13.73 7.56 -0.72
C ALA A 32 -12.72 6.91 -1.70
N LYS A 33 -12.81 5.59 -1.85
CA LYS A 33 -11.93 4.85 -2.76
C LYS A 33 -12.22 5.24 -4.22
N ILE A 34 -11.15 5.31 -5.00
CA ILE A 34 -11.20 5.57 -6.43
C ILE A 34 -11.81 4.34 -7.11
N LYS A 35 -12.78 4.55 -8.00
CA LYS A 35 -13.43 3.48 -8.75
C LYS A 35 -12.58 3.09 -9.95
N ALA A 36 -12.16 1.82 -10.03
CA ALA A 36 -11.44 1.25 -11.16
C ALA A 36 -11.77 -0.25 -11.28
N SER A 37 -12.15 -0.70 -12.48
CA SER A 37 -12.47 -2.11 -12.71
C SER A 37 -11.26 -2.89 -13.24
N ALA A 38 -10.30 -2.21 -13.86
CA ALA A 38 -9.14 -2.83 -14.47
C ALA A 38 -7.86 -2.05 -14.19
N ILE A 39 -6.74 -2.77 -14.15
CA ILE A 39 -5.41 -2.18 -14.03
C ILE A 39 -4.45 -2.78 -15.06
N GLN A 40 -3.68 -1.93 -15.74
CA GLN A 40 -2.57 -2.36 -16.57
C GLN A 40 -1.25 -2.06 -15.85
N VAL A 41 -0.47 -3.09 -15.61
CA VAL A 41 0.86 -2.96 -15.00
C VAL A 41 1.88 -2.74 -16.11
N LYS A 42 2.50 -1.55 -16.12
CA LYS A 42 3.57 -1.20 -17.06
C LYS A 42 4.89 -1.86 -16.67
N MET A 43 5.75 -2.10 -17.66
CA MET A 43 7.11 -2.60 -17.37
C MET A 43 7.80 -1.69 -16.37
N ILE A 44 8.49 -2.30 -15.41
CA ILE A 44 9.17 -1.58 -14.33
C ILE A 44 10.46 -0.96 -14.88
N GLY A 45 10.54 0.37 -14.79
CA GLY A 45 11.74 1.12 -15.18
C GLY A 45 12.85 1.00 -14.13
N ALA A 46 14.10 0.94 -14.60
CA ALA A 46 15.30 0.91 -13.73
C ALA A 46 16.44 1.73 -14.34
N ASP A 47 16.12 2.87 -14.98
CA ASP A 47 17.06 3.64 -15.80
C ASP A 47 18.23 4.22 -14.99
N GLU A 48 17.98 4.61 -13.73
CA GLU A 48 18.98 5.21 -12.83
C GLU A 48 19.63 4.20 -11.86
N VAL A 49 19.15 2.96 -11.84
CA VAL A 49 19.60 1.94 -10.89
C VAL A 49 19.94 0.65 -11.59
N THR A 50 21.19 0.21 -11.49
CA THR A 50 21.58 -1.11 -12.00
C THR A 50 20.89 -2.20 -11.20
N LEU A 51 19.93 -2.87 -11.82
CA LEU A 51 19.16 -3.94 -11.23
C LEU A 51 19.45 -5.25 -11.98
N PRO A 52 19.82 -6.36 -11.28
CA PRO A 52 19.96 -7.65 -11.94
C PRO A 52 18.67 -8.09 -12.64
N ALA A 53 18.77 -8.71 -13.82
CA ALA A 53 17.61 -9.11 -14.63
C ALA A 53 16.60 -9.97 -13.85
N GLU A 54 17.09 -10.85 -13.00
CA GLU A 54 16.26 -11.69 -12.12
C GLU A 54 15.36 -10.87 -11.19
N PHE A 55 15.84 -9.71 -10.71
CA PHE A 55 15.04 -8.81 -9.88
C PHE A 55 13.99 -8.06 -10.71
N GLN A 56 14.32 -7.63 -11.93
CA GLN A 56 13.37 -6.95 -12.82
C GLN A 56 12.19 -7.87 -13.14
N VAL A 57 12.49 -9.10 -13.58
CA VAL A 57 11.47 -10.12 -13.86
C VAL A 57 10.65 -10.44 -12.62
N SER A 58 11.33 -10.68 -11.49
CA SER A 58 10.65 -11.01 -10.24
C SER A 58 9.74 -9.88 -9.74
N LEU A 59 10.16 -8.62 -9.82
CA LEU A 59 9.35 -7.46 -9.45
C LEU A 59 8.05 -7.42 -10.24
N TYR A 60 8.16 -7.54 -11.57
CA TYR A 60 7.02 -7.46 -12.47
C TYR A 60 6.02 -8.60 -12.22
N GLU A 61 6.52 -9.84 -12.21
CA GLU A 61 5.68 -11.02 -12.01
C GLU A 61 5.04 -11.05 -10.61
N GLN A 62 5.79 -10.73 -9.56
CA GLN A 62 5.24 -10.67 -8.21
C GLN A 62 4.17 -9.57 -8.07
N LEU A 63 4.37 -8.41 -8.71
CA LEU A 63 3.41 -7.33 -8.67
C LEU A 63 2.08 -7.75 -9.31
N ILE A 64 2.11 -8.34 -10.51
CA ILE A 64 0.92 -8.86 -11.18
C ILE A 64 0.22 -9.91 -10.30
N ASN A 65 0.98 -10.91 -9.81
CA ASN A 65 0.44 -11.98 -8.98
C ASN A 65 -0.22 -11.46 -7.69
N GLN A 66 0.39 -10.47 -7.03
CA GLN A 66 -0.19 -9.90 -5.80
C GLN A 66 -1.43 -9.05 -6.07
N LEU A 67 -1.48 -8.29 -7.16
CA LEU A 67 -2.68 -7.54 -7.57
C LEU A 67 -3.84 -8.48 -7.91
N GLN A 68 -3.57 -9.55 -8.66
CA GLN A 68 -4.57 -10.58 -8.98
C GLN A 68 -5.09 -11.25 -7.70
N LYS A 69 -4.19 -11.64 -6.81
CA LYS A 69 -4.54 -12.30 -5.54
C LYS A 69 -5.40 -11.43 -4.63
N LYS A 70 -5.22 -10.11 -4.66
CA LYS A 70 -6.03 -9.17 -3.87
C LYS A 70 -7.45 -9.02 -4.39
N GLY A 71 -7.69 -9.27 -5.68
CA GLY A 71 -9.03 -9.20 -6.28
C GLY A 71 -9.69 -7.81 -6.25
N VAL A 72 -8.90 -6.74 -6.10
CA VAL A 72 -9.40 -5.36 -6.13
C VAL A 72 -9.90 -4.98 -7.51
N PHE A 73 -9.19 -5.46 -8.53
CA PHE A 73 -9.52 -5.24 -9.94
C PHE A 73 -10.07 -6.53 -10.54
N GLN A 74 -11.09 -6.41 -11.37
CA GLN A 74 -11.65 -7.55 -12.12
C GLN A 74 -10.64 -8.09 -13.12
N HIS A 75 -9.83 -7.19 -13.72
CA HIS A 75 -8.81 -7.54 -14.69
C HIS A 75 -7.47 -6.88 -14.36
N VAL A 76 -6.40 -7.67 -14.40
CA VAL A 76 -5.02 -7.21 -14.27
C VAL A 76 -4.30 -7.54 -15.57
N TYR A 77 -4.05 -6.51 -16.38
CA TYR A 77 -3.39 -6.62 -17.67
C TYR A 77 -1.88 -6.41 -17.54
N ARG A 78 -1.16 -7.08 -18.42
CA ARG A 78 0.29 -6.86 -18.60
C ARG A 78 0.55 -5.67 -19.51
N ASP A 79 1.77 -5.16 -19.48
CA ASP A 79 2.19 -4.16 -20.46
C ASP A 79 2.14 -4.76 -21.87
N GLY A 80 1.69 -3.94 -22.84
CA GLY A 80 1.52 -4.36 -24.23
C GLY A 80 0.28 -5.23 -24.50
N ASP A 81 -0.53 -5.55 -23.48
CA ASP A 81 -1.80 -6.25 -23.71
C ASP A 81 -2.80 -5.31 -24.40
N ARG A 82 -3.13 -5.63 -25.66
CA ARG A 82 -4.03 -4.82 -26.49
C ARG A 82 -5.48 -4.88 -26.00
N THR A 83 -5.87 -5.93 -25.29
CA THR A 83 -7.23 -6.06 -24.76
C THR A 83 -7.49 -5.08 -23.62
N ALA A 84 -6.44 -4.58 -22.97
CA ALA A 84 -6.56 -3.53 -21.96
C ALA A 84 -7.24 -2.26 -22.48
N ALA A 85 -7.03 -1.92 -23.77
CA ALA A 85 -7.60 -0.72 -24.38
C ALA A 85 -9.14 -0.73 -24.46
N THR A 86 -9.77 -1.91 -24.39
CA THR A 86 -11.23 -2.06 -24.40
C THR A 86 -11.85 -2.07 -23.01
N ALA A 87 -11.03 -2.09 -21.95
CA ALA A 87 -11.51 -2.12 -20.59
C ALA A 87 -12.05 -0.75 -20.16
N SER A 88 -13.26 -0.75 -19.61
CA SER A 88 -13.80 0.45 -18.95
C SER A 88 -13.07 0.70 -17.63
N ASP A 89 -12.93 1.98 -17.26
CA ASP A 89 -12.29 2.39 -15.99
C ASP A 89 -10.90 1.75 -15.76
N LEU A 90 -10.12 1.63 -16.84
CA LEU A 90 -8.75 1.17 -16.79
C LEU A 90 -7.86 2.22 -16.12
N ILE A 91 -7.01 1.78 -15.21
CA ILE A 91 -5.91 2.57 -14.70
C ILE A 91 -4.57 1.94 -15.11
N ALA A 92 -3.54 2.74 -15.25
CA ALA A 92 -2.18 2.30 -15.49
C ALA A 92 -1.37 2.39 -14.19
N LEU A 93 -0.63 1.35 -13.85
CA LEU A 93 0.37 1.36 -12.79
C LEU A 93 1.76 1.35 -13.41
N GLN A 94 2.49 2.42 -13.21
CA GLN A 94 3.89 2.54 -13.59
C GLN A 94 4.76 2.64 -12.35
N CYS A 95 5.78 1.79 -12.22
CA CYS A 95 6.75 1.85 -11.15
C CYS A 95 8.17 2.01 -11.71
N ILE A 96 8.98 2.83 -11.06
CA ILE A 96 10.38 3.07 -11.41
C ILE A 96 11.23 2.76 -10.19
N VAL A 97 12.31 2.00 -10.38
CA VAL A 97 13.24 1.67 -9.29
C VAL A 97 14.05 2.92 -8.92
N ALA A 98 13.85 3.41 -7.71
CA ALA A 98 14.55 4.58 -7.16
C ALA A 98 15.73 4.22 -6.25
N GLY A 99 15.88 2.94 -5.91
CA GLY A 99 17.00 2.48 -5.10
C GLY A 99 17.01 0.97 -4.92
N PHE A 100 18.21 0.41 -4.93
CA PHE A 100 18.45 -1.01 -4.71
C PHE A 100 19.69 -1.21 -3.84
N LYS A 101 19.56 -2.01 -2.79
CA LYS A 101 20.66 -2.45 -1.95
C LYS A 101 20.60 -3.97 -1.87
N LYS A 102 21.58 -4.63 -2.52
CA LYS A 102 21.75 -6.07 -2.39
C LYS A 102 22.43 -6.36 -1.05
N GLY A 103 21.78 -7.14 -0.22
CA GLY A 103 22.30 -7.61 1.05
C GLY A 103 23.02 -8.96 0.90
N SER A 104 23.62 -9.42 2.00
CA SER A 104 24.26 -10.71 2.11
C SER A 104 23.36 -11.71 2.83
N GLU A 105 23.11 -12.85 2.21
CA GLU A 105 22.32 -13.95 2.82
C GLU A 105 23.04 -14.54 4.03
N THR A 106 24.36 -14.72 3.93
CA THR A 106 25.18 -15.20 5.03
C THR A 106 25.14 -14.27 6.24
N MET A 107 25.25 -12.95 6.01
CA MET A 107 25.18 -11.97 7.09
C MET A 107 23.81 -11.95 7.78
N ARG A 108 22.73 -12.22 7.05
CA ARG A 108 21.38 -12.31 7.65
C ARG A 108 21.19 -13.51 8.58
N GLN A 109 21.97 -14.56 8.37
CA GLN A 109 21.95 -15.75 9.26
C GLN A 109 22.64 -15.49 10.60
N VAL A 110 23.58 -14.54 10.61
CA VAL A 110 24.40 -14.23 11.80
C VAL A 110 23.88 -13.02 12.56
N THR A 111 23.34 -12.02 11.86
CA THR A 111 22.88 -10.76 12.47
C THR A 111 21.50 -10.36 11.97
N THR A 112 20.69 -9.79 12.86
CA THR A 112 19.31 -9.36 12.53
C THR A 112 19.26 -8.04 11.76
N VAL A 113 20.35 -7.29 11.70
CA VAL A 113 20.38 -5.91 11.12
C VAL A 113 21.27 -5.83 9.89
N ALA A 114 22.42 -6.52 9.89
CA ALA A 114 23.34 -6.54 8.76
C ALA A 114 22.86 -7.53 7.67
N GLY A 115 23.13 -7.21 6.41
CA GLY A 115 22.84 -8.11 5.29
C GLY A 115 21.44 -7.98 4.69
N ALA A 116 20.61 -7.01 5.13
CA ALA A 116 19.29 -6.79 4.54
C ALA A 116 19.38 -6.39 3.06
N THR A 117 18.52 -7.00 2.23
CA THR A 117 18.26 -6.54 0.85
C THR A 117 17.06 -5.63 0.88
N SER A 118 17.16 -4.49 0.21
CA SER A 118 16.03 -3.57 0.05
C SER A 118 15.94 -3.05 -1.38
N ILE A 119 14.71 -2.83 -1.82
CA ILE A 119 14.41 -2.20 -3.10
C ILE A 119 13.31 -1.16 -2.89
N THR A 120 13.51 0.03 -3.45
CA THR A 120 12.55 1.13 -3.36
C THR A 120 12.08 1.50 -4.74
N LEU A 121 10.76 1.60 -4.91
CA LEU A 121 10.14 2.01 -6.16
C LEU A 121 9.23 3.23 -5.94
N LEU A 122 9.22 4.11 -6.93
CA LEU A 122 8.21 5.16 -7.09
C LEU A 122 7.13 4.60 -8.00
N CYS A 123 5.91 4.47 -7.49
CA CYS A 123 4.78 3.90 -8.19
C CYS A 123 3.70 4.96 -8.38
N GLN A 124 3.24 5.12 -9.63
CA GLN A 124 2.21 6.05 -10.02
C GLN A 124 1.02 5.28 -10.59
N PHE A 125 -0.15 5.57 -10.08
CA PHE A 125 -1.42 5.10 -10.62
C PHE A 125 -2.03 6.24 -11.43
N ARG A 126 -2.28 6.02 -12.71
CA ARG A 126 -2.79 7.03 -13.65
C ARG A 126 -4.09 6.57 -14.29
N ASP A 127 -4.96 7.51 -14.60
CA ASP A 127 -6.15 7.23 -15.41
C ASP A 127 -5.80 7.09 -16.92
N GLN A 128 -6.81 6.83 -17.73
CA GLN A 128 -6.66 6.72 -19.19
C GLN A 128 -6.22 8.03 -19.85
N ALA A 129 -6.49 9.18 -19.22
CA ALA A 129 -6.03 10.49 -19.70
C ALA A 129 -4.57 10.77 -19.30
N GLY A 130 -3.93 9.88 -18.55
CA GLY A 130 -2.56 10.03 -18.04
C GLY A 130 -2.46 10.88 -16.76
N MET A 131 -3.58 11.29 -16.17
CA MET A 131 -3.60 12.07 -14.94
C MET A 131 -3.24 11.18 -13.76
N SER A 132 -2.36 11.67 -12.86
CA SER A 132 -2.00 10.94 -11.65
C SER A 132 -3.17 10.90 -10.68
N LEU A 133 -3.59 9.69 -10.32
CA LEU A 133 -4.60 9.41 -9.30
C LEU A 133 -3.97 9.19 -7.94
N LEU A 134 -2.77 8.61 -7.90
CA LEU A 134 -2.07 8.26 -6.68
C LEU A 134 -0.59 8.04 -6.97
N ASP A 135 0.27 8.68 -6.18
CA ASP A 135 1.72 8.47 -6.20
C ASP A 135 2.17 7.89 -4.86
N ARG A 136 3.02 6.85 -4.90
CA ARG A 136 3.54 6.19 -3.70
C ARG A 136 5.00 5.78 -3.86
N ARG A 137 5.77 6.02 -2.81
CA ARG A 137 7.09 5.43 -2.63
C ARG A 137 6.93 4.15 -1.80
N ILE A 138 7.31 3.03 -2.37
CA ILE A 138 7.11 1.71 -1.76
C ILE A 138 8.46 1.01 -1.64
N GLU A 139 8.76 0.50 -0.45
CA GLU A 139 10.00 -0.22 -0.18
C GLU A 139 9.70 -1.67 0.14
N GLY A 140 10.36 -2.59 -0.61
CA GLY A 140 10.43 -4.00 -0.30
C GLY A 140 11.71 -4.35 0.42
N LYS A 141 11.64 -5.21 1.44
CA LYS A 141 12.79 -5.61 2.27
C LYS A 141 12.78 -7.10 2.58
N VAL A 142 13.98 -7.69 2.65
CA VAL A 142 14.19 -8.94 3.36
C VAL A 142 15.25 -8.73 4.43
N ARG A 143 14.89 -8.98 5.70
CA ARG A 143 15.75 -8.71 6.86
C ARG A 143 16.33 -9.99 7.48
N PHE A 144 15.54 -11.08 7.48
CA PHE A 144 15.87 -12.30 8.21
C PHE A 144 16.16 -13.45 7.24
N PHE A 145 15.30 -14.44 7.20
CA PHE A 145 15.52 -15.65 6.41
C PHE A 145 15.00 -15.50 4.97
N GLY A 146 15.74 -16.08 4.03
CA GLY A 146 15.37 -16.26 2.64
C GLY A 146 16.24 -15.49 1.65
N GLY A 147 16.09 -15.86 0.39
CA GLY A 147 16.84 -15.30 -0.71
C GLY A 147 16.56 -13.81 -0.93
N ASN A 148 17.46 -13.14 -1.61
CA ASN A 148 17.38 -11.71 -1.88
C ASN A 148 16.11 -11.32 -2.62
N LEU A 149 15.58 -12.19 -3.50
CA LEU A 149 14.33 -11.99 -4.24
C LEU A 149 13.08 -11.87 -3.37
N LYS A 150 13.13 -12.24 -2.09
CA LYS A 150 12.00 -11.96 -1.17
C LYS A 150 11.71 -10.47 -1.00
N ALA A 151 12.69 -9.59 -1.29
CA ALA A 151 12.44 -8.14 -1.29
C ALA A 151 11.44 -7.73 -2.39
N THR A 152 11.45 -8.40 -3.54
CA THR A 152 10.49 -8.15 -4.62
C THR A 152 9.09 -8.58 -4.25
N TYR A 153 8.95 -9.71 -3.56
CA TYR A 153 7.66 -10.17 -3.03
C TYR A 153 7.10 -9.21 -1.96
N ASP A 154 7.94 -8.76 -1.02
CA ASP A 154 7.51 -7.81 0.01
C ASP A 154 7.06 -6.47 -0.60
N PHE A 155 7.81 -5.98 -1.60
CA PHE A 155 7.39 -4.82 -2.39
C PHE A 155 6.00 -5.04 -3.03
N ALA A 156 5.85 -6.12 -3.79
CA ALA A 156 4.63 -6.42 -4.53
C ALA A 156 3.40 -6.54 -3.60
N LYS A 157 3.56 -7.20 -2.44
CA LYS A 157 2.52 -7.29 -1.42
C LYS A 157 2.11 -5.92 -0.90
N LYS A 158 3.07 -5.03 -0.62
CA LYS A 158 2.80 -3.66 -0.17
C LYS A 158 2.14 -2.82 -1.25
N ALA A 159 2.57 -2.94 -2.51
CA ALA A 159 1.95 -2.25 -3.63
C ALA A 159 0.49 -2.70 -3.83
N ALA A 160 0.22 -4.00 -3.71
CA ALA A 160 -1.14 -4.53 -3.78
C ALA A 160 -2.02 -4.08 -2.60
N ASN A 161 -1.44 -3.93 -1.38
CA ASN A 161 -2.16 -3.34 -0.24
C ASN A 161 -2.50 -1.86 -0.48
N VAL A 162 -1.56 -1.08 -1.06
CA VAL A 162 -1.84 0.31 -1.46
C VAL A 162 -3.00 0.37 -2.45
N ALA A 163 -3.04 -0.55 -3.42
CA ALA A 163 -4.16 -0.63 -4.35
C ALA A 163 -5.48 -0.96 -3.61
N GLU A 164 -5.47 -1.94 -2.72
CA GLU A 164 -6.65 -2.34 -1.93
C GLU A 164 -7.19 -1.19 -1.04
N GLU A 165 -6.31 -0.41 -0.45
CA GLU A 165 -6.69 0.71 0.41
C GLU A 165 -7.31 1.88 -0.37
N ASN A 166 -6.85 2.14 -1.59
CA ASN A 166 -7.21 3.34 -2.33
C ASN A 166 -8.20 3.10 -3.49
N PHE A 167 -8.34 1.88 -3.96
CA PHE A 167 -9.21 1.54 -5.08
C PHE A 167 -10.33 0.58 -4.67
N SER A 168 -11.42 0.62 -5.40
CA SER A 168 -12.52 -0.34 -5.28
C SER A 168 -13.06 -0.68 -6.66
N PRO A 169 -13.55 -1.91 -6.88
CA PRO A 169 -14.19 -2.25 -8.13
C PRO A 169 -15.41 -1.34 -8.35
N ARG A 170 -15.63 -0.96 -9.60
CA ARG A 170 -16.91 -0.36 -9.96
C ARG A 170 -17.96 -1.46 -9.89
N ALA A 171 -19.04 -1.23 -9.16
CA ALA A 171 -20.17 -2.14 -9.21
C ALA A 171 -20.60 -2.25 -10.68
N GLY A 172 -20.47 -3.45 -11.27
CA GLY A 172 -20.85 -3.67 -12.65
C GLY A 172 -22.31 -3.27 -12.80
N GLY A 173 -22.58 -2.32 -13.68
CA GLY A 173 -23.91 -2.17 -14.22
C GLY A 173 -24.22 -3.46 -15.00
N ALA A 174 -25.23 -4.18 -14.54
CA ALA A 174 -25.83 -5.27 -15.26
C ALA A 174 -26.46 -4.73 -16.55
#